data_c794d3527ee83672e3d9585e3ca5cb82
#
_entry.id   c794d3527ee83672e3d9585e3ca5cb82
#
_cell.length_a   1.000
_cell.length_b   1.000
_cell.length_c   1.000
_cell.angle_alpha   90.00
_cell.angle_beta   90.00
_cell.angle_gamma   90.00
#
_symmetry.space_group_name_H-M   'P 1'
#
loop_
_entity.id
_entity.type
_entity.pdbx_description
1 polymer ?
#
loop_
_entity_poly.entity_id
_entity_poly.type
_entity_poly.pdbx_seq_one_letter_code
_entity_poly.pdbx_strand_id
1 'polypeptide(L)'
;MKLSIIALILVIVCIGVIAVLTKLKGRKAGNAFYEAKGNLLTPAERKFLAVLDQVLGSHYRIMAQVRLADVLKVKSGLDNSIRSSAFNRIKAKHLDFVACDPSDMSVKFAIELDDSSHKQAKRMERDAFLNDAMQSAGIPLHRFAVKREYDPREVYDKFFPQPLKPSST
;
A
#
# COMPACT_ATOMS: atom_id res chain seq x y z
N MET A 1 -49.39 17.98 -44.56
CA MET A 1 -48.87 16.70 -44.12
C MET A 1 -47.35 16.57 -44.26
N LYS A 2 -46.71 16.92 -45.38
CA LYS A 2 -45.25 16.85 -45.60
C LYS A 2 -44.42 17.73 -44.65
N LEU A 3 -44.91 18.94 -44.31
CA LEU A 3 -44.24 19.91 -43.46
C LEU A 3 -44.13 19.41 -42.00
N SER A 4 -45.13 18.65 -41.51
CA SER A 4 -45.14 18.06 -40.16
C SER A 4 -44.14 16.91 -40.01
N ILE A 5 -43.89 16.14 -41.06
CA ILE A 5 -42.93 15.04 -41.07
C ILE A 5 -41.51 15.57 -41.05
N ILE A 6 -41.21 16.61 -41.78
CA ILE A 6 -39.88 17.26 -41.79
C ILE A 6 -39.57 17.86 -40.42
N ALA A 7 -40.55 18.53 -39.78
CA ALA A 7 -40.39 19.06 -38.44
C ALA A 7 -40.08 17.94 -37.39
N LEU A 8 -40.76 16.80 -37.48
CA LEU A 8 -40.52 15.64 -36.60
C LEU A 8 -39.11 15.08 -36.78
N ILE A 9 -38.65 14.94 -38.04
CA ILE A 9 -37.28 14.46 -38.31
C ILE A 9 -36.23 15.40 -37.73
N LEU A 10 -36.40 16.72 -37.87
CA LEU A 10 -35.50 17.72 -37.31
C LEU A 10 -35.40 17.62 -35.77
N VAL A 11 -36.55 17.43 -35.11
CA VAL A 11 -36.56 17.25 -33.63
C VAL A 11 -35.79 16.01 -33.21
N ILE A 12 -35.97 14.87 -33.91
CA ILE A 12 -35.25 13.64 -33.60
C ILE A 12 -33.74 13.80 -33.81
N VAL A 13 -33.34 14.47 -34.90
CA VAL A 13 -31.90 14.74 -35.14
C VAL A 13 -31.33 15.66 -34.08
N CYS A 14 -32.03 16.71 -33.65
CA CYS A 14 -31.58 17.58 -32.57
C CYS A 14 -31.41 16.84 -31.24
N ILE A 15 -32.37 15.97 -30.89
CA ILE A 15 -32.26 15.14 -29.66
C ILE A 15 -31.06 14.20 -29.76
N GLY A 16 -30.83 13.58 -30.92
CA GLY A 16 -29.66 12.72 -31.15
C GLY A 16 -28.33 13.46 -30.98
N VAL A 17 -28.23 14.66 -31.56
CA VAL A 17 -27.04 15.52 -31.44
C VAL A 17 -26.81 15.94 -29.98
N ILE A 18 -27.85 16.36 -29.26
CA ILE A 18 -27.75 16.72 -27.85
C ILE A 18 -27.30 15.52 -27.01
N ALA A 19 -27.83 14.34 -27.24
CA ALA A 19 -27.43 13.12 -26.54
C ALA A 19 -25.97 12.73 -26.80
N VAL A 20 -25.48 12.93 -28.04
CA VAL A 20 -24.06 12.72 -28.37
C VAL A 20 -23.17 13.76 -27.70
N LEU A 21 -23.56 15.03 -27.73
CA LEU A 21 -22.80 16.12 -27.11
C LEU A 21 -22.72 16.00 -25.58
N THR A 22 -23.79 15.55 -24.92
CA THR A 22 -23.80 15.30 -23.48
C THR A 22 -22.92 14.10 -23.10
N LYS A 23 -22.91 13.01 -23.90
CA LYS A 23 -21.99 11.89 -23.73
C LYS A 23 -20.51 12.28 -23.92
N LEU A 24 -20.22 13.15 -24.88
CA LEU A 24 -18.85 13.64 -25.12
C LEU A 24 -18.37 14.57 -23.98
N LYS A 25 -19.25 15.44 -23.46
CA LYS A 25 -18.94 16.27 -22.28
C LYS A 25 -18.67 15.42 -21.01
N GLY A 26 -19.46 14.37 -20.76
CA GLY A 26 -19.26 13.47 -19.64
C GLY A 26 -17.92 12.71 -19.68
N ARG A 27 -17.41 12.40 -20.88
CA ARG A 27 -16.10 11.72 -21.03
C ARG A 27 -14.89 12.62 -20.71
N LYS A 28 -14.99 13.94 -20.91
CA LYS A 28 -13.90 14.87 -20.58
C LYS A 28 -13.81 15.20 -19.09
N ALA A 29 -14.87 15.06 -18.33
CA ALA A 29 -14.88 15.34 -16.89
C ALA A 29 -14.14 14.28 -16.05
N GLY A 30 -14.03 13.03 -16.52
CA GLY A 30 -13.39 11.94 -15.76
C GLY A 30 -11.89 12.12 -15.52
N ASN A 31 -11.20 12.89 -16.37
CA ASN A 31 -9.73 13.07 -16.28
C ASN A 31 -9.32 14.38 -15.55
N ALA A 32 -10.29 15.23 -15.17
CA ALA A 32 -10.00 16.53 -14.54
C ALA A 32 -9.88 16.47 -13.01
N PHE A 33 -10.13 15.31 -12.40
CA PHE A 33 -10.15 15.15 -10.94
C PHE A 33 -8.84 14.59 -10.35
N TYR A 34 -7.87 14.24 -11.17
CA TYR A 34 -6.64 13.59 -10.74
C TYR A 34 -5.42 14.34 -11.25
N GLU A 35 -4.47 14.51 -10.35
CA GLU A 35 -3.14 15.04 -10.65
C GLU A 35 -2.06 14.12 -10.06
N ALA A 36 -0.84 14.22 -10.56
CA ALA A 36 0.27 13.43 -10.04
C ALA A 36 0.63 13.90 -8.62
N LYS A 37 0.64 12.98 -7.66
CA LYS A 37 1.00 13.26 -6.26
C LYS A 37 2.47 13.64 -6.09
N GLY A 38 3.32 13.39 -7.07
CA GLY A 38 4.77 13.60 -7.02
C GLY A 38 5.50 12.37 -6.45
N ASN A 39 6.21 12.55 -5.34
CA ASN A 39 6.97 11.46 -4.75
C ASN A 39 6.07 10.44 -4.05
N LEU A 40 6.31 9.16 -4.30
CA LEU A 40 5.62 8.06 -3.64
C LEU A 40 5.98 7.99 -2.15
N LEU A 41 7.27 8.18 -1.84
CA LEU A 41 7.83 8.05 -0.50
C LEU A 41 8.15 9.41 0.12
N THR A 42 8.00 9.49 1.43
CA THR A 42 8.50 10.62 2.23
C THR A 42 10.03 10.70 2.20
N PRO A 43 10.63 11.85 2.55
CA PRO A 43 12.09 11.96 2.65
C PRO A 43 12.72 10.93 3.61
N ALA A 44 12.08 10.62 4.73
CA ALA A 44 12.55 9.63 5.70
C ALA A 44 12.51 8.22 5.11
N GLU A 45 11.40 7.83 4.50
CA GLU A 45 11.26 6.53 3.84
C GLU A 45 12.26 6.34 2.70
N ARG A 46 12.52 7.38 1.89
CA ARG A 46 13.52 7.30 0.80
C ARG A 46 14.93 7.06 1.33
N LYS A 47 15.31 7.76 2.41
CA LYS A 47 16.62 7.55 3.05
C LYS A 47 16.75 6.13 3.58
N PHE A 48 15.70 5.64 4.24
CA PHE A 48 15.73 4.30 4.80
C PHE A 48 15.70 3.22 3.71
N LEU A 49 14.94 3.39 2.63
CA LEU A 49 14.95 2.49 1.48
C LEU A 49 16.35 2.34 0.88
N ALA A 50 17.11 3.43 0.73
CA ALA A 50 18.49 3.36 0.22
C ALA A 50 19.39 2.49 1.10
N VAL A 51 19.20 2.52 2.42
CA VAL A 51 19.93 1.65 3.36
C VAL A 51 19.43 0.20 3.26
N LEU A 52 18.12 -0.02 3.15
CA LEU A 52 17.58 -1.36 2.93
C LEU A 52 18.08 -2.00 1.64
N ASP A 53 18.11 -1.25 0.54
CA ASP A 53 18.65 -1.73 -0.75
C ASP A 53 20.13 -2.10 -0.63
N GLN A 54 20.92 -1.31 0.08
CA GLN A 54 22.33 -1.60 0.32
C GLN A 54 22.52 -2.88 1.17
N VAL A 55 21.70 -3.06 2.20
CA VAL A 55 21.85 -4.11 3.21
C VAL A 55 21.20 -5.42 2.79
N LEU A 56 20.03 -5.35 2.15
CA LEU A 56 19.15 -6.48 1.85
C LEU A 56 19.02 -6.76 0.35
N GLY A 57 19.38 -5.82 -0.52
CA GLY A 57 19.10 -5.88 -1.96
C GLY A 57 19.75 -7.07 -2.69
N SER A 58 20.81 -7.67 -2.14
CA SER A 58 21.41 -8.90 -2.67
C SER A 58 20.64 -10.18 -2.30
N HIS A 59 19.79 -10.12 -1.27
CA HIS A 59 19.06 -11.26 -0.70
C HIS A 59 17.56 -11.18 -0.97
N TYR A 60 17.02 -9.96 -1.02
CA TYR A 60 15.57 -9.72 -1.11
C TYR A 60 15.25 -8.63 -2.11
N ARG A 61 14.05 -8.72 -2.70
CA ARG A 61 13.43 -7.61 -3.42
C ARG A 61 12.63 -6.77 -2.44
N ILE A 62 13.05 -5.50 -2.25
CA ILE A 62 12.33 -4.57 -1.37
C ILE A 62 11.23 -3.87 -2.16
N MET A 63 10.00 -4.01 -1.70
CA MET A 63 8.82 -3.33 -2.22
C MET A 63 8.38 -2.27 -1.22
N ALA A 64 8.04 -1.07 -1.69
CA ALA A 64 7.61 0.03 -0.83
C ALA A 64 6.11 0.30 -0.95
N GLN A 65 5.49 0.80 0.12
CA GLN A 65 4.07 1.19 0.17
C GLN A 65 3.12 0.07 -0.28
N VAL A 66 3.38 -1.16 0.19
CA VAL A 66 2.59 -2.35 -0.18
C VAL A 66 1.31 -2.38 0.63
N ARG A 67 0.17 -2.51 -0.05
CA ARG A 67 -1.12 -2.59 0.62
C ARG A 67 -1.19 -3.87 1.47
N LEU A 68 -1.65 -3.73 2.72
CA LEU A 68 -1.71 -4.87 3.65
C LEU A 68 -2.60 -6.02 3.14
N ALA A 69 -3.64 -5.71 2.37
CA ALA A 69 -4.52 -6.73 1.75
C ALA A 69 -3.87 -7.48 0.57
N ASP A 70 -2.70 -7.05 0.08
CA ASP A 70 -1.92 -7.78 -0.92
C ASP A 70 -0.91 -8.75 -0.25
N VAL A 71 -0.64 -8.52 1.04
CA VAL A 71 0.23 -9.38 1.87
C VAL A 71 -0.58 -10.37 2.70
N LEU A 72 -1.73 -9.95 3.23
CA LEU A 72 -2.58 -10.75 4.10
C LEU A 72 -3.89 -11.15 3.42
N LYS A 73 -4.26 -12.42 3.56
CA LYS A 73 -5.55 -12.96 3.13
C LYS A 73 -6.42 -13.29 4.34
N VAL A 74 -7.70 -12.87 4.31
CA VAL A 74 -8.67 -13.29 5.33
C VAL A 74 -8.88 -14.80 5.23
N LYS A 75 -8.81 -15.50 6.37
CA LYS A 75 -8.98 -16.96 6.44
C LYS A 75 -10.32 -17.39 5.83
N SER A 76 -10.32 -18.56 5.18
CA SER A 76 -11.55 -19.22 4.70
C SER A 76 -12.37 -19.77 5.87
N GLY A 77 -13.66 -20.05 5.64
CA GLY A 77 -14.54 -20.65 6.66
C GLY A 77 -15.13 -19.67 7.67
N LEU A 78 -14.89 -18.36 7.53
CA LEU A 78 -15.54 -17.35 8.36
C LEU A 78 -16.87 -16.92 7.76
N ASP A 79 -17.81 -16.55 8.62
CA ASP A 79 -19.08 -15.92 8.21
C ASP A 79 -18.83 -14.65 7.38
N ASN A 80 -19.75 -14.36 6.46
CA ASN A 80 -19.61 -13.22 5.53
C ASN A 80 -19.45 -11.88 6.26
N SER A 81 -20.14 -11.68 7.38
CA SER A 81 -20.03 -10.47 8.20
C SER A 81 -18.64 -10.32 8.80
N ILE A 82 -18.08 -11.39 9.40
CA ILE A 82 -16.75 -11.43 9.99
C ILE A 82 -15.68 -11.23 8.90
N ARG A 83 -15.85 -11.95 7.76
CA ARG A 83 -14.95 -11.81 6.60
C ARG A 83 -14.89 -10.38 6.08
N SER A 84 -16.05 -9.73 5.88
CA SER A 84 -16.14 -8.36 5.40
C SER A 84 -15.51 -7.38 6.38
N SER A 85 -15.78 -7.55 7.68
CA SER A 85 -15.17 -6.74 8.74
C SER A 85 -13.65 -6.88 8.76
N ALA A 86 -13.12 -8.11 8.74
CA ALA A 86 -11.69 -8.40 8.71
C ALA A 86 -11.01 -7.79 7.48
N PHE A 87 -11.61 -7.95 6.29
CA PHE A 87 -11.09 -7.36 5.05
C PHE A 87 -11.09 -5.82 5.09
N ASN A 88 -12.15 -5.20 5.62
CA ASN A 88 -12.24 -3.75 5.77
C ASN A 88 -11.13 -3.18 6.67
N ARG A 89 -10.64 -3.95 7.64
CA ARG A 89 -9.55 -3.53 8.52
C ARG A 89 -8.18 -3.49 7.82
N ILE A 90 -7.97 -4.30 6.77
CA ILE A 90 -6.68 -4.40 6.07
C ILE A 90 -6.65 -3.66 4.72
N LYS A 91 -7.80 -3.50 4.03
CA LYS A 91 -7.87 -3.03 2.63
C LYS A 91 -7.29 -1.64 2.36
N ALA A 92 -7.31 -0.75 3.36
CA ALA A 92 -6.84 0.64 3.24
C ALA A 92 -5.55 0.92 4.02
N LYS A 93 -4.89 -0.14 4.53
CA LYS A 93 -3.61 -0.02 5.23
C LYS A 93 -2.46 -0.40 4.32
N HIS A 94 -1.32 0.24 4.50
CA HIS A 94 -0.09 -0.05 3.77
C HIS A 94 1.02 -0.35 4.77
N LEU A 95 1.91 -1.23 4.35
CA LEU A 95 3.20 -1.49 4.97
C LEU A 95 4.22 -0.58 4.29
N ASP A 96 5.10 0.04 5.06
CA ASP A 96 6.11 0.94 4.50
C ASP A 96 7.03 0.18 3.54
N PHE A 97 7.51 -1.01 3.95
CA PHE A 97 8.31 -1.89 3.09
C PHE A 97 7.98 -3.37 3.32
N VAL A 98 8.15 -4.15 2.26
CA VAL A 98 8.00 -5.61 2.27
C VAL A 98 9.20 -6.23 1.56
N ALA A 99 9.86 -7.17 2.22
CA ALA A 99 10.94 -7.95 1.63
C ALA A 99 10.37 -9.24 1.04
N CYS A 100 10.62 -9.45 -0.25
CA CYS A 100 10.17 -10.61 -0.99
C CYS A 100 11.37 -11.45 -1.47
N ASP A 101 11.16 -12.74 -1.62
CA ASP A 101 12.11 -13.61 -2.30
C ASP A 101 12.25 -13.17 -3.76
N PRO A 102 13.47 -12.96 -4.28
CA PRO A 102 13.64 -12.48 -5.65
C PRO A 102 13.26 -13.53 -6.72
N SER A 103 13.15 -14.82 -6.37
CA SER A 103 12.85 -15.89 -7.32
C SER A 103 11.35 -16.06 -7.59
N ASP A 104 10.50 -15.90 -6.56
CA ASP A 104 9.06 -16.18 -6.65
C ASP A 104 8.19 -15.04 -6.09
N MET A 105 8.80 -13.96 -5.60
CA MET A 105 8.15 -12.82 -4.97
C MET A 105 7.34 -13.17 -3.71
N SER A 106 7.59 -14.33 -3.10
CA SER A 106 6.97 -14.68 -1.81
C SER A 106 7.42 -13.72 -0.71
N VAL A 107 6.46 -13.28 0.12
CA VAL A 107 6.72 -12.36 1.23
C VAL A 107 7.51 -13.08 2.32
N LYS A 108 8.66 -12.54 2.71
CA LYS A 108 9.51 -13.06 3.79
C LYS A 108 9.28 -12.32 5.11
N PHE A 109 9.25 -11.00 5.07
CA PHE A 109 8.96 -10.15 6.23
C PHE A 109 8.52 -8.76 5.78
N ALA A 110 7.95 -8.01 6.71
CA ALA A 110 7.60 -6.61 6.51
C ALA A 110 8.42 -5.70 7.43
N ILE A 111 8.51 -4.43 7.07
CA ILE A 111 9.25 -3.42 7.80
C ILE A 111 8.38 -2.16 7.90
N GLU A 112 8.29 -1.61 9.11
CA GLU A 112 7.65 -0.33 9.42
C GLU A 112 8.67 0.67 9.92
N LEU A 113 8.53 1.92 9.50
CA LEU A 113 9.37 3.04 9.91
C LEU A 113 8.58 3.96 10.86
N ASP A 114 8.78 3.75 12.16
CA ASP A 114 8.01 4.43 13.20
C ASP A 114 8.55 5.82 13.52
N ASP A 115 7.72 6.85 13.29
CA ASP A 115 7.98 8.20 13.78
C ASP A 115 7.53 8.33 15.25
N SER A 116 8.47 8.56 16.16
CA SER A 116 8.23 8.63 17.59
C SER A 116 7.47 9.90 18.07
N SER A 117 7.25 10.88 17.16
CA SER A 117 6.82 12.22 17.55
C SER A 117 5.36 12.33 18.00
N HIS A 118 4.50 11.34 17.75
CA HIS A 118 3.07 11.42 18.07
C HIS A 118 2.46 10.09 18.56
N LYS A 119 2.58 9.82 19.87
CA LYS A 119 1.86 8.72 20.53
C LYS A 119 0.41 9.13 20.86
N GLN A 120 -0.50 9.01 19.89
CA GLN A 120 -1.93 9.11 20.14
C GLN A 120 -2.55 7.71 20.29
N ALA A 121 -3.58 7.56 21.13
CA ALA A 121 -4.26 6.28 21.41
C ALA A 121 -4.68 5.52 20.14
N LYS A 122 -5.18 6.22 19.12
CA LYS A 122 -5.54 5.63 17.80
C LYS A 122 -4.35 4.98 17.07
N ARG A 123 -3.12 5.50 17.29
CA ARG A 123 -1.91 4.95 16.69
C ARG A 123 -1.52 3.65 17.38
N MET A 124 -1.61 3.61 18.71
CA MET A 124 -1.36 2.40 19.49
C MET A 124 -2.31 1.26 19.10
N GLU A 125 -3.61 1.55 18.91
CA GLU A 125 -4.57 0.54 18.44
C GLU A 125 -4.26 0.04 17.02
N ARG A 126 -3.87 0.95 16.11
CA ARG A 126 -3.44 0.59 14.75
C ARG A 126 -2.21 -0.30 14.78
N ASP A 127 -1.22 0.04 15.61
CA ASP A 127 0.05 -0.67 15.72
C ASP A 127 -0.13 -2.04 16.36
N ALA A 128 -0.96 -2.14 17.40
CA ALA A 128 -1.35 -3.41 18.00
C ALA A 128 -2.05 -4.30 16.97
N PHE A 129 -3.03 -3.76 16.24
CA PHE A 129 -3.71 -4.50 15.18
C PHE A 129 -2.75 -5.03 14.11
N LEU A 130 -1.80 -4.20 13.66
CA LEU A 130 -0.85 -4.60 12.62
C LEU A 130 0.06 -5.73 13.13
N ASN A 131 0.57 -5.61 14.36
CA ASN A 131 1.38 -6.65 14.97
C ASN A 131 0.62 -7.98 15.06
N ASP A 132 -0.63 -7.96 15.57
CA ASP A 132 -1.47 -9.16 15.71
C ASP A 132 -1.78 -9.79 14.35
N ALA A 133 -2.10 -8.97 13.34
CA ALA A 133 -2.41 -9.45 12.00
C ALA A 133 -1.21 -10.13 11.33
N MET A 134 -0.02 -9.52 11.41
CA MET A 134 1.22 -10.08 10.87
C MET A 134 1.65 -11.34 11.61
N GLN A 135 1.58 -11.34 12.95
CA GLN A 135 1.87 -12.51 13.77
C GLN A 135 0.92 -13.68 13.45
N SER A 136 -0.39 -13.41 13.31
CA SER A 136 -1.38 -14.45 12.99
C SER A 136 -1.19 -15.07 11.60
N ALA A 137 -0.54 -14.34 10.70
CA ALA A 137 -0.16 -14.78 9.36
C ALA A 137 1.21 -15.46 9.30
N GLY A 138 1.98 -15.46 10.41
CA GLY A 138 3.33 -15.99 10.46
C GLY A 138 4.36 -15.16 9.68
N ILE A 139 4.06 -13.88 9.41
CA ILE A 139 4.97 -12.97 8.69
C ILE A 139 5.67 -12.07 9.72
N PRO A 140 7.01 -12.12 9.84
CA PRO A 140 7.76 -11.24 10.74
C PRO A 140 7.55 -9.76 10.38
N LEU A 141 7.39 -8.91 11.40
CA LEU A 141 7.29 -7.47 11.27
C LEU A 141 8.43 -6.81 12.04
N HIS A 142 9.34 -6.16 11.30
CA HIS A 142 10.46 -5.42 11.87
C HIS A 142 10.10 -3.93 11.95
N ARG A 143 10.36 -3.32 13.11
CA ARG A 143 10.13 -1.90 13.32
C ARG A 143 11.43 -1.16 13.51
N PHE A 144 11.55 -0.01 12.84
CA PHE A 144 12.68 0.90 12.97
C PHE A 144 12.17 2.30 13.30
N ALA A 145 12.84 2.96 14.24
CA ALA A 145 12.55 4.36 14.49
C ALA A 145 13.06 5.24 13.33
N VAL A 146 12.32 6.31 13.01
CA VAL A 146 12.81 7.34 12.11
C VAL A 146 14.06 7.99 12.72
N LYS A 147 15.17 7.94 11.98
CA LYS A 147 16.44 8.57 12.33
C LYS A 147 16.86 9.55 11.25
N ARG A 148 17.69 10.51 11.61
CA ARG A 148 18.31 11.42 10.63
C ARG A 148 19.28 10.68 9.70
N GLU A 149 20.00 9.70 10.26
CA GLU A 149 20.94 8.83 9.56
C GLU A 149 20.82 7.40 10.10
N TYR A 150 21.11 6.41 9.27
CA TYR A 150 21.11 5.00 9.64
C TYR A 150 22.48 4.41 9.38
N ASP A 151 23.03 3.70 10.37
CA ASP A 151 24.21 2.87 10.16
C ASP A 151 23.78 1.57 9.43
N PRO A 152 24.29 1.30 8.22
CA PRO A 152 23.98 0.06 7.50
C PRO A 152 24.32 -1.20 8.29
N ARG A 153 25.33 -1.18 9.16
CA ARG A 153 25.68 -2.30 10.03
C ARG A 153 24.58 -2.58 11.07
N GLU A 154 24.12 -1.55 11.78
CA GLU A 154 23.02 -1.71 12.75
C GLU A 154 21.77 -2.29 12.07
N VAL A 155 21.48 -1.86 10.84
CA VAL A 155 20.33 -2.37 10.08
C VAL A 155 20.58 -3.83 9.67
N TYR A 156 21.77 -4.16 9.17
CA TYR A 156 22.14 -5.52 8.80
C TYR A 156 22.03 -6.50 9.97
N ASP A 157 22.61 -6.17 11.12
CA ASP A 157 22.63 -7.02 12.31
C ASP A 157 21.24 -7.33 12.86
N LYS A 158 20.26 -6.47 12.58
CA LYS A 158 18.86 -6.71 12.98
C LYS A 158 18.18 -7.80 12.15
N PHE A 159 18.62 -8.03 10.91
CA PHE A 159 18.11 -9.10 10.04
C PHE A 159 18.98 -10.35 10.08
N PHE A 160 20.28 -10.19 10.30
CA PHE A 160 21.28 -11.24 10.31
C PHE A 160 22.10 -11.19 11.61
N PRO A 161 21.47 -11.50 12.75
CA PRO A 161 22.17 -11.43 14.04
C PRO A 161 23.38 -12.36 14.02
N GLN A 162 24.56 -11.80 14.34
CA GLN A 162 25.79 -12.58 14.48
C GLN A 162 25.63 -13.55 15.68
N PRO A 163 26.10 -14.79 15.55
CA PRO A 163 26.11 -15.70 16.70
C PRO A 163 26.92 -15.04 17.81
N LEU A 164 26.36 -15.02 19.03
CA LEU A 164 27.05 -14.52 20.22
C LEU A 164 28.42 -15.19 20.30
N LYS A 165 29.51 -14.41 20.27
CA LYS A 165 30.85 -14.94 20.60
C LYS A 165 30.74 -15.56 21.99
N PRO A 166 31.16 -16.82 22.17
CA PRO A 166 31.23 -17.39 23.53
C PRO A 166 32.08 -16.48 24.40
N SER A 167 31.54 -16.07 25.54
CA SER A 167 32.28 -15.30 26.52
C SER A 167 33.57 -16.07 26.86
N SER A 168 34.72 -15.51 26.52
CA SER A 168 36.00 -16.02 26.99
C SER A 168 36.02 -15.90 28.51
N THR A 169 35.80 -17.02 29.19
CA THR A 169 36.06 -17.21 30.60
C THR A 169 37.57 -17.20 30.87
#